data_e80a6b3df6aa46299dfa680a79f59fe2
#
_entry.id   e80a6b3df6aa46299dfa680a79f59fe2
#
_cell.length_a   1.000
_cell.length_b   1.000
_cell.length_c   1.000
_cell.angle_alpha   90.00
_cell.angle_beta   90.00
_cell.angle_gamma   90.00
#
_symmetry.space_group_name_H-M   'P 1'
#
loop_
_entity.id
_entity.type
_entity.pdbx_description
1 polymer ?
#
loop_
_entity_poly.entity_id
_entity_poly.type
_entity_poly.pdbx_seq_one_letter_code
_entity_poly.pdbx_strand_id
1 'polypeptide(L)'
;MSVADFNIEYHGKDFIDEIERRAAVAIEVAGMKAEGYAKLELENPPRRIDTGRLRNSITHTTEDKPGEHTAIISTNVEYAGYVHEGTVRMAPNRFLKNAIDRNKAEYKAIIESFLDH
;
A
#
# COMPACT_ATOMS: atom_id res chain seq x y z
N MET A 1 -12.90 -9.59 11.61
CA MET A 1 -13.00 -8.36 10.80
C MET A 1 -11.69 -8.18 10.03
N SER A 2 -11.78 -7.96 8.75
CA SER A 2 -10.59 -7.72 7.94
C SER A 2 -10.37 -6.23 7.78
N VAL A 3 -9.11 -5.83 7.61
CA VAL A 3 -8.77 -4.44 7.28
C VAL A 3 -9.10 -4.23 5.81
N ALA A 4 -9.76 -3.13 5.50
CA ALA A 4 -10.01 -2.74 4.11
C ALA A 4 -8.68 -2.54 3.38
N ASP A 5 -8.67 -2.87 2.11
CA ASP A 5 -7.48 -2.70 1.28
C ASP A 5 -7.19 -1.22 1.06
N PHE A 6 -5.92 -0.87 1.10
CA PHE A 6 -5.46 0.48 0.81
C PHE A 6 -4.66 0.44 -0.48
N ASN A 7 -4.89 1.41 -1.36
CA ASN A 7 -4.39 1.30 -2.73
C ASN A 7 -3.73 2.57 -3.25
N ILE A 8 -2.95 2.38 -4.29
CA ILE A 8 -2.34 3.41 -5.12
C ILE A 8 -2.87 3.16 -6.52
N GLU A 9 -3.42 4.18 -7.16
CA GLU A 9 -4.02 4.04 -8.48
C GLU A 9 -3.36 4.98 -9.48
N TYR A 10 -3.24 4.51 -10.71
CA TYR A 10 -2.86 5.31 -11.86
C TYR A 10 -3.92 5.15 -12.95
N HIS A 11 -4.39 6.27 -13.47
CA HIS A 11 -5.36 6.32 -14.55
C HIS A 11 -4.74 7.09 -15.72
N GLY A 12 -4.50 6.40 -16.82
CA GLY A 12 -3.94 6.99 -18.02
C GLY A 12 -4.99 7.17 -19.12
N LYS A 13 -4.72 8.11 -20.01
CA LYS A 13 -5.59 8.37 -21.17
C LYS A 13 -5.14 7.65 -22.41
N ASP A 14 -3.87 7.29 -22.48
CA ASP A 14 -3.28 6.63 -23.64
C ASP A 14 -3.11 5.15 -23.35
N PHE A 15 -3.58 4.32 -24.30
CA PHE A 15 -3.51 2.87 -24.17
C PHE A 15 -2.42 2.27 -25.05
N ILE A 16 -1.31 3.00 -25.21
CA ILE A 16 -0.14 2.54 -25.96
C ILE A 16 0.56 1.47 -25.15
N ASP A 17 0.86 0.32 -25.76
CA ASP A 17 1.43 -0.84 -25.07
C ASP A 17 2.65 -0.51 -24.21
N GLU A 18 3.55 0.35 -24.70
CA GLU A 18 4.73 0.71 -23.95
C GLU A 18 4.38 1.50 -22.68
N ILE A 19 3.44 2.45 -22.79
CA ILE A 19 2.97 3.22 -21.63
C ILE A 19 2.28 2.30 -20.65
N GLU A 20 1.47 1.37 -21.13
CA GLU A 20 0.79 0.40 -20.27
C GLU A 20 1.81 -0.46 -19.51
N ARG A 21 2.87 -0.92 -20.16
CA ARG A 21 3.91 -1.70 -19.49
C ARG A 21 4.64 -0.89 -18.44
N ARG A 22 4.99 0.36 -18.76
CA ARG A 22 5.67 1.26 -17.82
C ARG A 22 4.78 1.56 -16.62
N ALA A 23 3.51 1.80 -16.85
CA ALA A 23 2.55 2.06 -15.77
C ALA A 23 2.42 0.84 -14.85
N ALA A 24 2.35 -0.36 -15.42
CA ALA A 24 2.26 -1.59 -14.64
C ALA A 24 3.50 -1.77 -13.75
N VAL A 25 4.71 -1.53 -14.30
CA VAL A 25 5.95 -1.62 -13.52
C VAL A 25 6.00 -0.54 -12.44
N ALA A 26 5.61 0.69 -12.79
CA ALA A 26 5.59 1.79 -11.83
C ALA A 26 4.68 1.49 -10.63
N ILE A 27 3.51 0.97 -10.90
CA ILE A 27 2.54 0.61 -9.86
C ILE A 27 3.07 -0.55 -9.00
N GLU A 28 3.72 -1.55 -9.62
CA GLU A 28 4.34 -2.63 -8.86
C GLU A 28 5.42 -2.10 -7.91
N VAL A 29 6.28 -1.20 -8.38
CA VAL A 29 7.32 -0.60 -7.53
C VAL A 29 6.69 0.23 -6.42
N ALA A 30 5.67 1.01 -6.74
CA ALA A 30 4.95 1.79 -5.71
C ALA A 30 4.32 0.87 -4.67
N GLY A 31 3.74 -0.25 -5.09
CA GLY A 31 3.17 -1.25 -4.18
C GLY A 31 4.20 -1.87 -3.26
N MET A 32 5.38 -2.20 -3.79
CA MET A 32 6.48 -2.72 -2.98
C MET A 32 6.91 -1.71 -1.92
N LYS A 33 7.01 -0.44 -2.30
CA LYS A 33 7.35 0.64 -1.34
C LYS A 33 6.27 0.79 -0.28
N ALA A 34 5.01 0.77 -0.68
CA ALA A 34 3.89 0.90 0.24
C ALA A 34 3.85 -0.25 1.25
N GLU A 35 4.11 -1.48 0.79
CA GLU A 35 4.22 -2.64 1.67
C GLU A 35 5.32 -2.42 2.72
N GLY A 36 6.49 -1.96 2.28
CA GLY A 36 7.60 -1.68 3.18
C GLY A 36 7.27 -0.59 4.19
N TYR A 37 6.62 0.48 3.76
CA TYR A 37 6.22 1.55 4.65
C TYR A 37 5.17 1.10 5.66
N ALA A 38 4.23 0.26 5.25
CA ALA A 38 3.23 -0.29 6.18
C ALA A 38 3.91 -1.12 7.29
N LYS A 39 4.92 -1.90 6.91
CA LYS A 39 5.70 -2.67 7.87
C LYS A 39 6.45 -1.76 8.84
N LEU A 40 7.01 -0.65 8.34
CA LEU A 40 7.70 0.32 9.18
C LEU A 40 6.74 1.05 10.12
N GLU A 41 5.52 1.34 9.67
CA GLU A 41 4.52 1.98 10.52
C GLU A 41 4.20 1.17 11.76
N LEU A 42 4.29 -0.14 11.69
CA LEU A 42 4.06 -1.01 12.86
C LEU A 42 5.17 -0.89 13.92
N GLU A 43 6.31 -0.32 13.56
CA GLU A 43 7.38 -0.05 14.53
C GLU A 43 7.09 1.20 15.37
N ASN A 44 6.17 2.05 14.92
CA ASN A 44 5.80 3.27 15.66
C ASN A 44 4.92 2.93 16.86
N PRO A 45 5.00 3.71 17.95
CA PRO A 45 4.04 3.54 19.04
C PRO A 45 2.59 3.79 18.57
N PRO A 46 1.61 3.07 19.10
CA PRO A 46 1.80 2.01 20.09
C PRO A 46 2.18 0.67 19.46
N ARG A 47 3.22 0.04 20.00
CA ARG A 47 3.63 -1.29 19.55
C ARG A 47 2.82 -2.36 20.26
N ARG A 48 2.62 -3.48 19.57
CA ARG A 48 1.89 -4.63 20.09
C ARG A 48 2.79 -5.86 20.11
N ILE A 49 2.47 -6.81 20.99
CA ILE A 49 3.29 -8.01 21.17
C ILE A 49 3.40 -8.81 19.87
N ASP A 50 2.30 -8.96 19.14
CA ASP A 50 2.26 -9.78 17.93
C ASP A 50 2.55 -9.00 16.65
N THR A 51 3.26 -7.88 16.74
CA THR A 51 3.57 -7.03 15.60
C THR A 51 4.34 -7.80 14.52
N GLY A 52 5.21 -8.74 14.90
CA GLY A 52 5.98 -9.54 13.94
C GLY A 52 5.11 -10.37 13.01
N ARG A 53 4.07 -11.03 13.54
CA ARG A 53 3.15 -11.81 12.72
C ARG A 53 2.36 -10.90 11.78
N LEU A 54 1.84 -9.79 12.31
CA LEU A 54 1.10 -8.82 11.51
C LEU A 54 1.99 -8.21 10.43
N ARG A 55 3.20 -7.78 10.81
CA ARG A 55 4.16 -7.21 9.87
C ARG A 55 4.47 -8.15 8.72
N ASN A 56 4.74 -9.44 9.04
CA ASN A 56 5.07 -10.43 8.03
C ASN A 56 3.89 -10.78 7.11
N SER A 57 2.67 -10.50 7.54
CA SER A 57 1.46 -10.79 6.76
C SER A 57 1.14 -9.71 5.73
N ILE A 58 1.75 -8.53 5.85
CA ILE A 58 1.44 -7.43 4.94
C ILE A 58 2.02 -7.75 3.57
N THR A 59 1.17 -7.70 2.56
CA THR A 59 1.53 -7.99 1.18
C THR A 59 0.96 -6.90 0.27
N HIS A 60 1.44 -6.89 -0.96
CA HIS A 60 0.85 -6.06 -2.01
C HIS A 60 0.47 -6.92 -3.19
N THR A 61 -0.56 -6.51 -3.89
CA THR A 61 -0.99 -7.09 -5.15
C THR A 61 -1.24 -5.97 -6.14
N THR A 62 -1.24 -6.31 -7.42
CA THR A 62 -1.55 -5.33 -8.46
C THR A 62 -2.67 -5.83 -9.34
N GLU A 63 -3.44 -4.89 -9.87
CA GLU A 63 -4.46 -5.15 -10.86
C GLU A 63 -4.24 -4.19 -12.02
N ASP A 64 -4.17 -4.74 -13.23
CA ASP A 64 -3.90 -3.96 -14.43
C ASP A 64 -5.06 -4.11 -15.42
N LYS A 65 -5.64 -2.98 -15.80
CA LYS A 65 -6.64 -2.87 -16.84
C LYS A 65 -6.19 -1.78 -17.80
N PRO A 66 -6.64 -1.78 -19.05
CA PRO A 66 -6.24 -0.70 -19.96
C PRO A 66 -6.50 0.68 -19.38
N GLY A 67 -5.44 1.47 -19.24
CA GLY A 67 -5.53 2.82 -18.68
C GLY A 67 -5.70 2.91 -17.19
N GLU A 68 -5.76 1.77 -16.48
CA GLU A 68 -6.00 1.77 -15.03
C GLU A 68 -5.12 0.73 -14.36
N HIS A 69 -4.22 1.19 -13.50
CA HIS A 69 -3.28 0.33 -12.79
C HIS A 69 -3.37 0.62 -11.31
N THR A 70 -3.53 -0.42 -10.51
CA THR A 70 -3.77 -0.29 -9.07
C THR A 70 -2.84 -1.21 -8.30
N ALA A 71 -2.21 -0.71 -7.25
CA ALA A 71 -1.50 -1.50 -6.26
C ALA A 71 -2.30 -1.46 -4.96
N ILE A 72 -2.46 -2.62 -4.35
CA ILE A 72 -3.26 -2.77 -3.13
C ILE A 72 -2.38 -3.38 -2.06
N ILE A 73 -2.29 -2.74 -0.89
CA ILE A 73 -1.63 -3.33 0.27
C ILE A 73 -2.69 -3.88 1.22
N SER A 74 -2.45 -5.04 1.77
CA SER A 74 -3.44 -5.73 2.59
C SER A 74 -2.78 -6.70 3.57
N THR A 75 -3.58 -7.19 4.50
CA THR A 75 -3.22 -8.25 5.42
C THR A 75 -4.42 -9.16 5.65
N ASN A 76 -4.14 -10.45 5.87
CA ASN A 76 -5.18 -11.42 6.18
C ASN A 76 -5.19 -11.84 7.65
N VAL A 77 -4.41 -11.17 8.49
CA VAL A 77 -4.39 -11.49 9.92
C VAL A 77 -5.68 -11.02 10.57
N GLU A 78 -6.31 -11.91 11.32
CA GLU A 78 -7.66 -11.70 11.85
C GLU A 78 -7.77 -10.54 12.82
N TYR A 79 -6.71 -10.21 13.54
CA TYR A 79 -6.73 -9.09 14.50
C TYR A 79 -6.28 -7.75 13.91
N ALA A 80 -5.94 -7.71 12.61
CA ALA A 80 -5.41 -6.50 11.98
C ALA A 80 -6.36 -5.31 12.08
N GLY A 81 -7.66 -5.54 11.96
CA GLY A 81 -8.65 -4.47 12.07
C GLY A 81 -8.61 -3.78 13.43
N TYR A 82 -8.45 -4.55 14.49
CA TYR A 82 -8.37 -4.00 15.84
C TYR A 82 -7.10 -3.16 16.03
N VAL A 83 -5.98 -3.60 15.48
CA VAL A 83 -4.73 -2.82 15.54
C VAL A 83 -4.88 -1.53 14.75
N HIS A 84 -5.41 -1.61 13.54
CA HIS A 84 -5.52 -0.48 12.62
C HIS A 84 -6.43 0.61 13.18
N GLU A 85 -7.62 0.23 13.64
CA GLU A 85 -8.64 1.19 14.10
C GLU A 85 -8.62 1.43 15.60
N GLY A 86 -7.92 0.58 16.35
CA GLY A 86 -7.90 0.66 17.81
C GLY A 86 -9.17 0.08 18.42
N THR A 87 -9.20 0.06 19.73
CA THR A 87 -10.35 -0.36 20.54
C THR A 87 -10.48 0.58 21.74
N VAL A 88 -11.48 0.38 22.59
CA VAL A 88 -11.62 1.19 23.81
C VAL A 88 -10.40 1.06 24.74
N ARG A 89 -9.61 0.00 24.58
CA ARG A 89 -8.42 -0.27 25.42
C ARG A 89 -7.10 -0.13 24.65
N MET A 90 -7.17 0.11 23.33
CA MET A 90 -5.96 0.20 22.49
C MET A 90 -6.05 1.42 21.60
N ALA A 91 -5.01 2.24 21.65
CA ALA A 91 -4.88 3.33 20.67
C ALA A 91 -4.67 2.74 19.27
N PRO A 92 -5.21 3.38 18.23
CA PRO A 92 -5.05 2.89 16.86
C PRO A 92 -3.62 3.05 16.34
N ASN A 93 -3.23 2.12 15.47
CA ASN A 93 -2.06 2.27 14.62
C ASN A 93 -2.52 1.98 13.19
N ARG A 94 -2.80 3.03 12.46
CA ARG A 94 -3.35 2.94 11.09
C ARG A 94 -2.26 2.71 10.07
N PHE A 95 -1.54 1.63 10.21
CA PHE A 95 -0.35 1.33 9.44
C PHE A 95 -0.57 1.28 7.93
N LEU A 96 -1.69 0.74 7.45
CA LEU A 96 -1.97 0.71 6.01
C LEU A 96 -2.32 2.10 5.49
N LYS A 97 -3.22 2.78 6.18
CA LYS A 97 -3.62 4.13 5.80
C LYS A 97 -2.44 5.10 5.83
N ASN A 98 -1.64 5.04 6.89
CA ASN A 98 -0.49 5.91 7.05
C ASN A 98 0.57 5.67 5.98
N ALA A 99 0.79 4.41 5.61
CA ALA A 99 1.75 4.06 4.55
C ALA A 99 1.37 4.73 3.23
N ILE A 100 0.08 4.76 2.91
CA ILE A 100 -0.40 5.41 1.69
C ILE A 100 -0.35 6.93 1.85
N ASP A 101 -0.95 7.47 2.91
CA ASP A 101 -1.16 8.90 3.07
C ASP A 101 0.14 9.70 3.26
N ARG A 102 1.09 9.13 4.00
CA ARG A 102 2.33 9.84 4.32
C ARG A 102 3.35 9.84 3.20
N ASN A 103 3.16 9.02 2.19
CA ASN A 103 4.16 8.83 1.12
C ASN A 103 3.61 9.09 -0.27
N LYS A 104 2.51 9.82 -0.38
CA LYS A 104 1.86 10.12 -1.67
C LYS A 104 2.80 10.78 -2.67
N ALA A 105 3.61 11.72 -2.21
CA ALA A 105 4.55 12.41 -3.08
C ALA A 105 5.59 11.46 -3.65
N GLU A 106 6.05 10.49 -2.86
CA GLU A 106 7.01 9.50 -3.34
C GLU A 106 6.38 8.57 -4.38
N TYR A 107 5.16 8.11 -4.16
CA TYR A 107 4.47 7.25 -5.13
C TYR A 107 4.26 7.98 -6.45
N LYS A 108 3.87 9.24 -6.37
CA LYS A 108 3.72 10.09 -7.56
C LYS A 108 5.05 10.22 -8.31
N ALA A 109 6.13 10.46 -7.58
CA ALA A 109 7.46 10.60 -8.17
C ALA A 109 7.91 9.30 -8.84
N ILE A 110 7.63 8.15 -8.23
CA ILE A 110 7.94 6.84 -8.81
C ILE A 110 7.19 6.66 -10.13
N ILE A 111 5.89 6.92 -10.13
CA ILE A 111 5.07 6.76 -11.33
C ILE A 111 5.58 7.68 -12.43
N GLU A 112 5.84 8.95 -12.12
CA GLU A 112 6.34 9.91 -13.09
C GLU A 112 7.69 9.49 -13.66
N SER A 113 8.59 8.93 -12.84
CA SER A 113 9.92 8.51 -13.29
C SER A 113 9.86 7.39 -14.30
N PHE A 114 8.88 6.50 -14.21
CA PHE A 114 8.71 5.41 -15.18
C PHE A 114 8.02 5.86 -16.45
N LEU A 115 7.21 6.90 -16.39
CA LEU A 115 6.44 7.36 -17.54
C LEU A 115 7.13 8.47 -18.32
N ASP A 116 8.01 9.24 -17.67
CA ASP A 116 8.72 10.36 -18.29
C ASP A 116 9.97 9.91 -19.00
N HIS A 117 9.87 9.72 -20.32
CA HIS A 117 11.02 9.47 -21.19
C HIS A 117 10.81 10.10 -22.54
#